data_fb517a7ea34036ee8da3bfd644b3759b
#
_entry.id   fb517a7ea34036ee8da3bfd644b3759b
#
_cell.length_a   1.000
_cell.length_b   1.000
_cell.length_c   1.000
_cell.angle_alpha   90.00
_cell.angle_beta   90.00
_cell.angle_gamma   90.00
#
_symmetry.space_group_name_H-M   'P 1'
#
loop_
_entity.id
_entity.type
_entity.pdbx_description
1 polymer ?
#
loop_
_entity_poly.entity_id
_entity_poly.type
_entity_poly.pdbx_seq_one_letter_code
_entity_poly.pdbx_strand_id
1 'polypeptide(L)'
;GCTALSVAGLVLRDSISTVVDDQFRGVTHYQIAVTFVSPMDEAQQQAFREKYADEMTQCIFVHAAAYEAHTSSGINKVNVIATDDPAITQAIDLHEDGRTVAWPQQGVLLDAALARDTGVSVGETLPVSVDDTTSVDLPVAGTFENYVYHYAYMTAETYERIFGESCTYKTAYLLTQDDAYTLGASIADNPRVANVSVVDSLRELVRDMMKSLDYIVGLVIG
;
A
#
# COMPACT_ATOMS: atom_id res chain seq x y z
N GLY A 1 -2.89 32.97 24.02
CA GLY A 1 -3.46 32.53 22.85
C GLY A 1 -2.56 32.21 21.67
N CYS A 2 -1.76 33.16 21.15
CA CYS A 2 -0.99 32.97 19.92
C CYS A 2 0.14 31.91 20.04
N THR A 3 0.74 31.76 21.20
CA THR A 3 1.84 30.80 21.45
C THR A 3 1.36 29.35 21.40
N ALA A 4 0.18 29.05 21.91
CA ALA A 4 -0.39 27.69 21.89
C ALA A 4 -0.70 27.22 20.45
N LEU A 5 -1.20 28.13 19.60
CA LEU A 5 -1.51 27.85 18.21
C LEU A 5 -0.23 27.60 17.38
N SER A 6 0.84 28.37 17.62
CA SER A 6 2.15 28.18 16.98
C SER A 6 2.77 26.83 17.32
N VAL A 7 2.73 26.42 18.60
CA VAL A 7 3.25 25.13 19.05
C VAL A 7 2.44 23.98 18.44
N ALA A 8 1.11 24.08 18.42
CA ALA A 8 0.25 23.06 17.81
C ALA A 8 0.51 22.91 16.30
N GLY A 9 0.72 24.00 15.56
CA GLY A 9 1.06 23.97 14.14
C GLY A 9 2.42 23.34 13.86
N LEU A 10 3.43 23.61 14.67
CA LEU A 10 4.76 23.00 14.54
C LEU A 10 4.74 21.51 14.83
N VAL A 11 4.03 21.09 15.88
CA VAL A 11 3.87 19.67 16.22
C VAL A 11 3.16 18.91 15.11
N LEU A 12 2.10 19.47 14.52
CA LEU A 12 1.38 18.86 13.41
C LEU A 12 2.27 18.69 12.19
N ARG A 13 3.07 19.70 11.84
CA ARG A 13 4.01 19.65 10.72
C ARG A 13 5.05 18.53 10.90
N ASP A 14 5.68 18.46 12.06
CA ASP A 14 6.69 17.45 12.35
C ASP A 14 6.08 16.04 12.32
N SER A 15 4.88 15.85 12.86
CA SER A 15 4.17 14.59 12.84
C SER A 15 3.85 14.11 11.42
N ILE A 16 3.37 14.99 10.53
CA ILE A 16 3.09 14.67 9.13
C ILE A 16 4.37 14.34 8.37
N SER A 17 5.44 15.11 8.56
CA SER A 17 6.75 14.86 7.94
C SER A 17 7.30 13.49 8.33
N THR A 18 7.20 13.11 9.60
CA THR A 18 7.62 11.80 10.10
C THR A 18 6.81 10.67 9.49
N VAL A 19 5.47 10.81 9.38
CA VAL A 19 4.59 9.82 8.75
C VAL A 19 4.97 9.58 7.30
N VAL A 20 5.23 10.63 6.52
CA VAL A 20 5.65 10.51 5.11
C VAL A 20 6.98 9.77 5.00
N ASP A 21 7.98 10.16 5.79
CA ASP A 21 9.29 9.52 5.77
C ASP A 21 9.22 8.05 6.20
N ASP A 22 8.46 7.73 7.25
CA ASP A 22 8.28 6.35 7.72
C ASP A 22 7.58 5.49 6.66
N GLN A 23 6.57 6.00 5.96
CA GLN A 23 5.88 5.25 4.91
C GLN A 23 6.78 5.00 3.70
N PHE A 24 7.41 6.05 3.15
CA PHE A 24 8.11 5.96 1.86
C PHE A 24 9.57 5.49 1.97
N ARG A 25 10.15 5.47 3.15
CA ARG A 25 11.49 4.90 3.40
C ARG A 25 11.42 3.60 4.16
N GLY A 26 10.49 3.47 5.10
CA GLY A 26 10.38 2.34 6.00
C GLY A 26 9.52 1.18 5.50
N VAL A 27 8.46 1.45 4.74
CA VAL A 27 7.48 0.41 4.34
C VAL A 27 7.48 0.18 2.83
N THR A 28 7.29 1.22 2.04
CA THR A 28 7.19 1.13 0.58
C THR A 28 8.56 1.21 -0.06
N HIS A 29 9.07 0.07 -0.56
CA HIS A 29 10.40 -0.03 -1.16
C HIS A 29 10.38 -0.16 -2.67
N TYR A 30 9.23 -0.41 -3.30
CA TYR A 30 9.12 -0.39 -4.76
C TYR A 30 9.11 1.05 -5.29
N GLN A 31 9.64 1.29 -6.49
CA GLN A 31 9.70 2.62 -7.10
C GLN A 31 8.53 2.90 -8.03
N ILE A 32 7.94 1.85 -8.60
CA ILE A 32 6.87 1.98 -9.60
C ILE A 32 5.77 0.96 -9.29
N ALA A 33 4.51 1.42 -9.36
CA ALA A 33 3.34 0.56 -9.41
C ALA A 33 2.68 0.67 -10.78
N VAL A 34 2.45 -0.47 -11.43
CA VAL A 34 1.83 -0.56 -12.75
C VAL A 34 0.47 -1.21 -12.62
N THR A 35 -0.55 -0.59 -13.21
CA THR A 35 -1.87 -1.20 -13.37
C THR A 35 -2.08 -1.54 -14.84
N PHE A 36 -2.46 -2.78 -15.12
CA PHE A 36 -2.70 -3.28 -16.47
C PHE A 36 -4.16 -3.10 -16.86
N VAL A 37 -4.43 -3.04 -18.16
CA VAL A 37 -5.79 -2.89 -18.71
C VAL A 37 -6.65 -4.11 -18.36
N SER A 38 -6.04 -5.30 -18.38
CA SER A 38 -6.68 -6.57 -18.03
C SER A 38 -5.71 -7.46 -17.26
N PRO A 39 -6.21 -8.48 -16.53
CA PRO A 39 -5.35 -9.40 -15.83
C PRO A 39 -4.30 -10.05 -16.74
N MET A 40 -3.10 -10.22 -16.22
CA MET A 40 -1.96 -10.80 -16.92
C MET A 40 -1.81 -12.27 -16.54
N ASP A 41 -1.88 -13.17 -17.52
CA ASP A 41 -1.56 -14.57 -17.31
C ASP A 41 -0.05 -14.79 -17.13
N GLU A 42 0.37 -16.00 -16.80
CA GLU A 42 1.77 -16.31 -16.53
C GLU A 42 2.70 -15.99 -17.72
N ALA A 43 2.27 -16.29 -18.94
CA ALA A 43 3.04 -16.00 -20.16
C ALA A 43 3.18 -14.49 -20.38
N GLN A 44 2.11 -13.74 -20.14
CA GLN A 44 2.11 -12.27 -20.25
C GLN A 44 2.98 -11.63 -19.19
N GLN A 45 2.94 -12.13 -17.96
CA GLN A 45 3.80 -11.68 -16.86
C GLN A 45 5.28 -11.90 -17.22
N GLN A 46 5.61 -13.08 -17.73
CA GLN A 46 6.97 -13.40 -18.14
C GLN A 46 7.44 -12.52 -19.29
N ALA A 47 6.61 -12.29 -20.31
CA ALA A 47 6.91 -11.42 -21.42
C ALA A 47 7.16 -9.96 -20.96
N PHE A 48 6.39 -9.48 -20.00
CA PHE A 48 6.60 -8.17 -19.41
C PHE A 48 7.95 -8.08 -18.67
N ARG A 49 8.27 -9.09 -17.85
CA ARG A 49 9.56 -9.15 -17.15
C ARG A 49 10.73 -9.16 -18.11
N GLU A 50 10.66 -9.95 -19.18
CA GLU A 50 11.71 -10.03 -20.19
C GLU A 50 11.91 -8.71 -20.93
N LYS A 51 10.82 -8.03 -21.27
CA LYS A 51 10.88 -6.76 -22.01
C LYS A 51 11.64 -5.67 -21.25
N TYR A 52 11.52 -5.62 -19.93
CA TYR A 52 12.13 -4.58 -19.10
C TYR A 52 13.23 -5.13 -18.18
N ALA A 53 13.74 -6.31 -18.45
CA ALA A 53 14.70 -7.02 -17.58
C ALA A 53 15.96 -6.22 -17.26
N ASP A 54 16.47 -5.44 -18.21
CA ASP A 54 17.70 -4.67 -18.05
C ASP A 54 17.49 -3.40 -17.20
N GLU A 55 16.25 -2.99 -16.99
CA GLU A 55 15.89 -1.72 -16.37
C GLU A 55 15.32 -1.86 -14.97
N MET A 56 15.02 -3.09 -14.54
CA MET A 56 14.46 -3.37 -13.22
C MET A 56 15.15 -4.53 -12.53
N THR A 57 15.19 -4.49 -11.21
CA THR A 57 15.77 -5.56 -10.38
C THR A 57 14.75 -6.59 -9.95
N GLN A 58 13.49 -6.17 -9.76
CA GLN A 58 12.37 -7.05 -9.42
C GLN A 58 11.09 -6.53 -10.05
N CYS A 59 10.19 -7.47 -10.38
CA CYS A 59 8.83 -7.21 -10.81
C CYS A 59 7.90 -8.23 -10.16
N ILE A 60 7.07 -7.76 -9.24
CA ILE A 60 6.19 -8.60 -8.44
C ILE A 60 4.75 -8.34 -8.86
N PHE A 61 4.09 -9.35 -9.45
CA PHE A 61 2.67 -9.28 -9.75
C PHE A 61 1.85 -9.61 -8.52
N VAL A 62 0.84 -8.78 -8.27
CA VAL A 62 -0.06 -8.93 -7.12
C VAL A 62 -1.51 -8.84 -7.56
N HIS A 63 -2.39 -9.52 -6.80
CA HIS A 63 -3.81 -9.22 -6.83
C HIS A 63 -4.08 -8.07 -5.87
N ALA A 64 -4.70 -7.01 -6.36
CA ALA A 64 -5.04 -5.84 -5.56
C ALA A 64 -6.53 -5.52 -5.71
N ALA A 65 -7.22 -5.42 -4.58
CA ALA A 65 -8.63 -5.04 -4.54
C ALA A 65 -8.90 -4.21 -3.29
N ALA A 66 -9.95 -3.39 -3.34
CA ALA A 66 -10.32 -2.55 -2.22
C ALA A 66 -11.69 -2.95 -1.69
N TYR A 67 -11.79 -3.04 -0.37
CA TYR A 67 -13.01 -3.36 0.36
C TYR A 67 -13.23 -2.33 1.47
N GLU A 68 -14.32 -2.43 2.18
CA GLU A 68 -14.66 -1.50 3.25
C GLU A 68 -14.73 -2.20 4.60
N ALA A 69 -14.15 -1.57 5.62
CA ALA A 69 -14.28 -2.00 7.02
C ALA A 69 -14.95 -0.89 7.83
N HIS A 70 -15.79 -1.29 8.78
CA HIS A 70 -16.39 -0.36 9.73
C HIS A 70 -15.44 -0.15 10.91
N THR A 71 -15.07 1.10 11.16
CA THR A 71 -14.20 1.51 12.26
C THR A 71 -14.93 2.44 13.20
N SER A 72 -14.29 2.78 14.34
CA SER A 72 -14.81 3.76 15.29
C SER A 72 -15.02 5.15 14.67
N SER A 73 -14.27 5.47 13.60
CA SER A 73 -14.37 6.76 12.89
C SER A 73 -15.25 6.72 11.63
N GLY A 74 -15.91 5.58 11.37
CA GLY A 74 -16.78 5.38 10.21
C GLY A 74 -16.35 4.24 9.30
N ILE A 75 -16.59 4.38 7.99
CA ILE A 75 -16.21 3.38 6.99
C ILE A 75 -14.85 3.73 6.41
N ASN A 76 -13.91 2.78 6.46
CA ASN A 76 -12.58 2.95 5.89
C ASN A 76 -12.31 1.94 4.79
N LYS A 77 -11.62 2.41 3.75
CA LYS A 77 -11.15 1.57 2.67
C LYS A 77 -10.00 0.68 3.16
N VAL A 78 -10.08 -0.60 2.84
CA VAL A 78 -9.00 -1.59 3.09
C VAL A 78 -8.49 -2.09 1.76
N ASN A 79 -7.21 -1.87 1.49
CA ASN A 79 -6.54 -2.38 0.30
C ASN A 79 -6.04 -3.80 0.58
N VAL A 80 -6.62 -4.77 -0.10
CA VAL A 80 -6.21 -6.18 0.00
C VAL A 80 -5.18 -6.46 -1.08
N ILE A 81 -4.02 -6.95 -0.68
CA ILE A 81 -2.93 -7.35 -1.57
C ILE A 81 -2.64 -8.82 -1.34
N ALA A 82 -2.75 -9.62 -2.39
CA ALA A 82 -2.50 -11.04 -2.35
C ALA A 82 -1.45 -11.45 -3.38
N THR A 83 -0.48 -12.23 -2.95
CA THR A 83 0.55 -12.79 -3.83
C THR A 83 1.26 -13.97 -3.15
N ASP A 84 1.75 -14.89 -3.97
CA ASP A 84 2.61 -16.00 -3.54
C ASP A 84 4.09 -15.75 -3.92
N ASP A 85 4.40 -14.63 -4.58
CA ASP A 85 5.77 -14.29 -4.97
C ASP A 85 6.58 -13.89 -3.72
N PRO A 86 7.62 -14.66 -3.35
CA PRO A 86 8.43 -14.35 -2.17
C PRO A 86 9.20 -13.03 -2.29
N ALA A 87 9.42 -12.51 -3.50
CA ALA A 87 10.08 -11.23 -3.73
C ALA A 87 9.25 -10.02 -3.25
N ILE A 88 7.98 -10.24 -2.88
CA ILE A 88 7.13 -9.17 -2.31
C ILE A 88 7.78 -8.52 -1.07
N THR A 89 8.55 -9.27 -0.29
CA THR A 89 9.25 -8.73 0.88
C THR A 89 10.39 -7.78 0.54
N GLN A 90 10.82 -7.73 -0.70
CA GLN A 90 11.75 -6.72 -1.20
C GLN A 90 11.04 -5.43 -1.60
N ALA A 91 9.78 -5.53 -2.00
CA ALA A 91 8.96 -4.38 -2.40
C ALA A 91 8.27 -3.71 -1.22
N ILE A 92 7.88 -4.48 -0.22
CA ILE A 92 7.19 -4.01 0.98
C ILE A 92 7.94 -4.54 2.20
N ASP A 93 8.46 -3.63 3.01
CA ASP A 93 9.14 -3.97 4.25
C ASP A 93 8.13 -3.99 5.40
N LEU A 94 7.84 -5.19 5.90
CA LEU A 94 6.93 -5.39 7.01
C LEU A 94 7.70 -5.47 8.32
N HIS A 95 7.36 -4.58 9.24
CA HIS A 95 7.93 -4.58 10.59
C HIS A 95 6.93 -4.12 11.63
N GLU A 96 7.16 -4.51 12.88
CA GLU A 96 6.39 -4.06 14.04
C GLU A 96 7.33 -4.04 15.26
N ASP A 97 7.33 -2.93 15.98
CA ASP A 97 8.21 -2.73 17.16
C ASP A 97 9.69 -3.01 16.85
N GLY A 98 10.15 -2.59 15.68
CA GLY A 98 11.54 -2.79 15.24
C GLY A 98 11.89 -4.21 14.81
N ARG A 99 10.92 -5.11 14.73
CA ARG A 99 11.11 -6.50 14.29
C ARG A 99 10.50 -6.72 12.92
N THR A 100 11.19 -7.49 12.08
CA THR A 100 10.68 -7.91 10.78
C THR A 100 9.49 -8.85 10.96
N VAL A 101 8.42 -8.59 10.22
CA VAL A 101 7.23 -9.44 10.16
C VAL A 101 7.27 -10.21 8.83
N ALA A 102 7.17 -11.52 8.90
CA ALA A 102 7.15 -12.36 7.71
C ALA A 102 5.83 -12.23 6.95
N TRP A 103 5.87 -12.36 5.62
CA TRP A 103 4.66 -12.49 4.82
C TRP A 103 3.84 -13.68 5.31
N PRO A 104 2.51 -13.54 5.47
CA PRO A 104 1.71 -14.59 6.10
C PRO A 104 1.64 -15.83 5.22
N GLN A 105 1.77 -17.00 5.82
CA GLN A 105 1.53 -18.27 5.13
C GLN A 105 0.06 -18.68 5.21
N GLN A 106 -0.58 -18.33 6.33
CA GLN A 106 -2.00 -18.54 6.56
C GLN A 106 -2.56 -17.30 7.25
N GLY A 107 -3.85 -17.01 6.98
CA GLY A 107 -4.50 -15.84 7.52
C GLY A 107 -4.00 -14.55 6.89
N VAL A 108 -4.28 -13.45 7.54
CA VAL A 108 -4.11 -12.11 7.00
C VAL A 108 -3.29 -11.26 7.96
N LEU A 109 -2.35 -10.47 7.42
CA LEU A 109 -1.71 -9.40 8.17
C LEU A 109 -2.48 -8.10 7.94
N LEU A 110 -2.87 -7.43 9.03
CA LEU A 110 -3.50 -6.11 9.01
C LEU A 110 -2.50 -5.03 9.43
N ASP A 111 -2.64 -3.82 8.88
CA ASP A 111 -1.94 -2.71 9.47
C ASP A 111 -2.43 -2.43 10.90
N ALA A 112 -1.51 -2.04 11.78
CA ALA A 112 -1.79 -1.89 13.21
C ALA A 112 -2.83 -0.80 13.50
N ALA A 113 -2.89 0.25 12.68
CA ALA A 113 -3.88 1.31 12.84
C ALA A 113 -5.29 0.78 12.55
N LEU A 114 -5.47 -0.01 11.50
CA LEU A 114 -6.76 -0.64 11.18
C LEU A 114 -7.20 -1.59 12.30
N ALA A 115 -6.29 -2.42 12.80
CA ALA A 115 -6.58 -3.33 13.91
C ALA A 115 -7.02 -2.57 15.15
N ARG A 116 -6.34 -1.50 15.49
CA ARG A 116 -6.68 -0.63 16.64
C ARG A 116 -8.04 0.05 16.45
N ASP A 117 -8.29 0.62 15.27
CA ASP A 117 -9.51 1.39 15.00
C ASP A 117 -10.76 0.50 14.92
N THR A 118 -10.59 -0.75 14.52
CA THR A 118 -11.68 -1.75 14.50
C THR A 118 -11.82 -2.52 15.81
N GLY A 119 -10.81 -2.48 16.66
CA GLY A 119 -10.77 -3.24 17.92
C GLY A 119 -10.49 -4.73 17.73
N VAL A 120 -10.12 -5.18 16.51
CA VAL A 120 -9.82 -6.58 16.25
C VAL A 120 -8.43 -6.96 16.78
N SER A 121 -8.33 -8.13 17.38
CA SER A 121 -7.07 -8.69 17.88
C SER A 121 -6.59 -9.85 17.01
N VAL A 122 -5.29 -10.17 17.10
CA VAL A 122 -4.72 -11.37 16.47
C VAL A 122 -5.47 -12.62 16.98
N GLY A 123 -5.85 -13.49 16.07
CA GLY A 123 -6.67 -14.66 16.35
C GLY A 123 -8.17 -14.46 16.15
N GLU A 124 -8.62 -13.22 16.01
CA GLU A 124 -10.00 -12.87 15.69
C GLU A 124 -10.16 -12.66 14.17
N THR A 125 -11.38 -12.34 13.75
CA THR A 125 -11.67 -12.02 12.35
C THR A 125 -12.13 -10.57 12.20
N LEU A 126 -11.73 -9.95 11.09
CA LEU A 126 -12.21 -8.63 10.69
C LEU A 126 -13.20 -8.79 9.54
N PRO A 127 -14.49 -8.44 9.71
CA PRO A 127 -15.42 -8.41 8.60
C PRO A 127 -15.13 -7.23 7.67
N VAL A 128 -15.10 -7.50 6.37
CA VAL A 128 -15.00 -6.47 5.33
C VAL A 128 -16.15 -6.62 4.35
N SER A 129 -16.69 -5.50 3.88
CA SER A 129 -17.78 -5.47 2.92
C SER A 129 -17.25 -5.61 1.50
N VAL A 130 -17.77 -6.61 0.78
CA VAL A 130 -17.48 -6.84 -0.63
C VAL A 130 -18.42 -6.00 -1.50
N ASP A 131 -19.68 -5.95 -1.11
CA ASP A 131 -20.73 -5.11 -1.69
C ASP A 131 -21.74 -4.69 -0.59
N ASP A 132 -22.86 -4.06 -0.98
CA ASP A 132 -23.85 -3.55 -0.03
C ASP A 132 -24.54 -4.65 0.80
N THR A 133 -24.48 -5.90 0.36
CA THR A 133 -25.20 -7.02 0.98
C THR A 133 -24.30 -8.16 1.47
N THR A 134 -23.04 -8.17 1.02
CA THR A 134 -22.12 -9.28 1.27
C THR A 134 -20.88 -8.81 2.03
N SER A 135 -20.51 -9.52 3.07
CA SER A 135 -19.25 -9.35 3.75
C SER A 135 -18.49 -10.68 3.86
N VAL A 136 -17.17 -10.59 4.01
CA VAL A 136 -16.30 -11.73 4.28
C VAL A 136 -15.48 -11.45 5.53
N ASP A 137 -15.05 -12.51 6.21
CA ASP A 137 -14.26 -12.41 7.44
C ASP A 137 -12.79 -12.65 7.14
N LEU A 138 -11.94 -11.69 7.51
CA LEU A 138 -10.49 -11.82 7.40
C LEU A 138 -9.92 -12.37 8.69
N PRO A 139 -9.39 -13.61 8.71
CA PRO A 139 -8.76 -14.16 9.92
C PRO A 139 -7.41 -13.50 10.17
N VAL A 140 -7.29 -12.75 11.26
CA VAL A 140 -6.12 -11.92 11.58
C VAL A 140 -5.02 -12.80 12.18
N ALA A 141 -3.93 -12.98 11.45
CA ALA A 141 -2.77 -13.74 11.88
C ALA A 141 -1.67 -12.87 12.52
N GLY A 142 -1.67 -11.58 12.24
CA GLY A 142 -0.69 -10.64 12.77
C GLY A 142 -0.96 -9.23 12.30
N THR A 143 -0.14 -8.30 12.79
CA THR A 143 -0.19 -6.88 12.44
C THR A 143 1.19 -6.39 12.00
N PHE A 144 1.21 -5.25 11.32
CA PHE A 144 2.43 -4.56 10.91
C PHE A 144 2.23 -3.06 10.97
N GLU A 145 3.31 -2.33 11.12
CA GLU A 145 3.28 -0.87 11.11
C GLU A 145 3.09 -0.35 9.68
N ASN A 146 2.13 0.56 9.53
CA ASN A 146 1.88 1.27 8.29
C ASN A 146 1.28 2.64 8.62
N TYR A 147 1.58 3.65 7.80
CA TYR A 147 1.32 5.05 8.15
C TYR A 147 0.35 5.75 7.20
N VAL A 148 0.21 5.23 5.98
CA VAL A 148 -0.65 5.80 4.94
C VAL A 148 -1.54 4.71 4.37
N TYR A 149 -2.84 4.94 4.38
CA TYR A 149 -3.89 4.00 4.00
C TYR A 149 -3.95 2.75 4.89
N HIS A 150 -4.92 1.88 4.62
CA HIS A 150 -5.09 0.61 5.30
C HIS A 150 -4.87 -0.55 4.34
N TYR A 151 -4.17 -1.56 4.84
CA TYR A 151 -3.79 -2.73 4.05
C TYR A 151 -4.05 -4.03 4.80
N ALA A 152 -4.42 -5.05 4.01
CA ALA A 152 -4.49 -6.43 4.44
C ALA A 152 -3.67 -7.27 3.46
N TYR A 153 -2.68 -7.99 3.95
CA TYR A 153 -1.76 -8.80 3.14
C TYR A 153 -2.00 -10.29 3.36
N MET A 154 -1.96 -11.06 2.27
CA MET A 154 -2.22 -12.50 2.31
C MET A 154 -1.61 -13.21 1.10
N THR A 155 -1.57 -14.55 1.15
CA THR A 155 -1.24 -15.36 0.00
C THR A 155 -2.41 -15.42 -0.98
N ALA A 156 -2.13 -15.81 -2.23
CA ALA A 156 -3.17 -16.03 -3.23
C ALA A 156 -4.16 -17.12 -2.78
N GLU A 157 -3.66 -18.21 -2.19
CA GLU A 157 -4.49 -19.29 -1.67
C GLU A 157 -5.45 -18.79 -0.57
N THR A 158 -4.96 -17.98 0.36
CA THR A 158 -5.79 -17.40 1.42
C THR A 158 -6.87 -16.51 0.83
N TYR A 159 -6.53 -15.67 -0.14
CA TYR A 159 -7.49 -14.82 -0.83
C TYR A 159 -8.60 -15.66 -1.50
N GLU A 160 -8.24 -16.66 -2.27
CA GLU A 160 -9.19 -17.52 -2.98
C GLU A 160 -10.14 -18.24 -2.02
N ARG A 161 -9.63 -18.69 -0.89
CA ARG A 161 -10.44 -19.33 0.15
C ARG A 161 -11.42 -18.38 0.81
N ILE A 162 -10.99 -17.15 1.14
CA ILE A 162 -11.82 -16.14 1.83
C ILE A 162 -12.87 -15.57 0.90
N PHE A 163 -12.47 -15.17 -0.31
CA PHE A 163 -13.33 -14.44 -1.23
C PHE A 163 -14.09 -15.33 -2.22
N GLY A 164 -13.70 -16.60 -2.34
CA GLY A 164 -14.38 -17.57 -3.22
C GLY A 164 -14.17 -17.30 -4.71
N GLU A 165 -13.13 -16.56 -5.07
CA GLU A 165 -12.78 -16.25 -6.46
C GLU A 165 -11.28 -16.40 -6.67
N SER A 166 -10.87 -16.65 -7.92
CA SER A 166 -9.45 -16.79 -8.27
C SER A 166 -8.72 -15.46 -8.19
N CYS A 167 -7.48 -15.48 -7.72
CA CYS A 167 -6.59 -14.34 -7.84
C CYS A 167 -6.33 -14.02 -9.31
N THR A 168 -6.46 -12.76 -9.66
CA THR A 168 -6.08 -12.23 -10.97
C THR A 168 -5.03 -11.16 -10.78
N TYR A 169 -4.04 -11.10 -11.68
CA TYR A 169 -2.87 -10.23 -11.52
C TYR A 169 -2.95 -9.07 -12.50
N LYS A 170 -3.44 -7.95 -12.01
CA LYS A 170 -3.64 -6.72 -12.77
C LYS A 170 -2.76 -5.57 -12.28
N THR A 171 -1.92 -5.84 -11.30
CA THR A 171 -1.01 -4.87 -10.68
C THR A 171 0.38 -5.48 -10.54
N ALA A 172 1.42 -4.69 -10.80
CA ALA A 172 2.80 -5.09 -10.55
C ALA A 172 3.55 -4.00 -9.79
N TYR A 173 4.40 -4.42 -8.86
CA TYR A 173 5.35 -3.55 -8.17
C TYR A 173 6.74 -3.78 -8.73
N LEU A 174 7.42 -2.70 -9.12
CA LEU A 174 8.73 -2.75 -9.75
C LEU A 174 9.77 -2.09 -8.86
N LEU A 175 10.91 -2.80 -8.71
CA LEU A 175 12.11 -2.24 -8.11
C LEU A 175 13.11 -1.95 -9.22
N THR A 176 13.67 -0.77 -9.21
CA THR A 176 14.67 -0.33 -10.17
C THR A 176 15.77 0.49 -9.48
N GLN A 177 16.99 0.41 -9.98
CA GLN A 177 18.09 1.31 -9.65
C GLN A 177 18.27 2.42 -10.67
N ASP A 178 17.58 2.32 -11.80
CA ASP A 178 17.55 3.34 -12.83
C ASP A 178 16.58 4.47 -12.48
N ASP A 179 16.53 5.49 -13.33
CA ASP A 179 15.55 6.58 -13.16
C ASP A 179 14.12 6.05 -13.32
N ALA A 180 13.37 6.07 -12.22
CA ALA A 180 12.01 5.56 -12.18
C ALA A 180 11.05 6.33 -13.10
N TYR A 181 11.27 7.63 -13.31
CA TYR A 181 10.44 8.42 -14.23
C TYR A 181 10.66 8.01 -15.68
N THR A 182 11.91 7.78 -16.08
CA THR A 182 12.24 7.33 -17.43
C THR A 182 11.68 5.92 -17.70
N LEU A 183 11.88 4.99 -16.78
CA LEU A 183 11.31 3.65 -16.88
C LEU A 183 9.77 3.70 -16.86
N GLY A 184 9.18 4.47 -15.98
CA GLY A 184 7.73 4.64 -15.88
C GLY A 184 7.13 5.19 -17.19
N ALA A 185 7.77 6.16 -17.82
CA ALA A 185 7.33 6.71 -19.11
C ALA A 185 7.40 5.66 -20.23
N SER A 186 8.45 4.86 -20.26
CA SER A 186 8.59 3.74 -21.23
C SER A 186 7.49 2.70 -21.02
N ILE A 187 7.21 2.33 -19.78
CA ILE A 187 6.15 1.37 -19.45
C ILE A 187 4.78 1.92 -19.82
N ALA A 188 4.52 3.21 -19.59
CA ALA A 188 3.25 3.85 -19.92
C ALA A 188 2.90 3.79 -21.42
N ASP A 189 3.89 3.67 -22.29
CA ASP A 189 3.67 3.48 -23.72
C ASP A 189 3.27 2.05 -24.11
N ASN A 190 3.33 1.11 -23.18
CA ASN A 190 2.93 -0.27 -23.42
C ASN A 190 1.38 -0.35 -23.51
N PRO A 191 0.81 -0.92 -24.61
CA PRO A 191 -0.64 -0.99 -24.80
C PRO A 191 -1.38 -1.79 -23.72
N ARG A 192 -0.70 -2.69 -23.01
CA ARG A 192 -1.28 -3.48 -21.91
C ARG A 192 -1.40 -2.70 -20.61
N VAL A 193 -0.76 -1.54 -20.51
CA VAL A 193 -0.68 -0.72 -19.31
C VAL A 193 -1.77 0.34 -19.29
N ALA A 194 -2.56 0.35 -18.21
CA ALA A 194 -3.59 1.35 -17.99
C ALA A 194 -3.05 2.57 -17.22
N ASN A 195 -2.18 2.35 -16.25
CA ASN A 195 -1.65 3.41 -15.40
C ASN A 195 -0.27 3.05 -14.85
N VAL A 196 0.57 4.05 -14.69
CA VAL A 196 1.88 3.95 -14.03
C VAL A 196 1.94 5.00 -12.92
N SER A 197 2.29 4.57 -11.72
CA SER A 197 2.48 5.44 -10.56
C SER A 197 3.93 5.33 -10.09
N VAL A 198 4.64 6.45 -10.09
CA VAL A 198 6.01 6.55 -9.56
C VAL A 198 5.92 7.01 -8.11
N VAL A 199 6.50 6.24 -7.19
CA VAL A 199 6.40 6.50 -5.74
C VAL A 199 6.96 7.87 -5.37
N ASP A 200 8.04 8.32 -6.01
CA ASP A 200 8.59 9.66 -5.77
C ASP A 200 7.61 10.77 -6.11
N SER A 201 6.75 10.60 -7.13
CA SER A 201 5.67 11.55 -7.44
C SER A 201 4.64 11.63 -6.31
N LEU A 202 4.28 10.49 -5.72
CA LEU A 202 3.37 10.46 -4.56
C LEU A 202 3.99 11.16 -3.35
N ARG A 203 5.28 10.94 -3.12
CA ARG A 203 6.02 11.63 -2.05
C ARG A 203 6.02 13.14 -2.26
N GLU A 204 6.29 13.59 -3.48
CA GLU A 204 6.26 15.02 -3.84
C GLU A 204 4.86 15.62 -3.65
N LEU A 205 3.81 14.92 -4.08
CA LEU A 205 2.43 15.36 -3.88
C LEU A 205 2.10 15.55 -2.40
N VAL A 206 2.48 14.60 -1.56
CA VAL A 206 2.25 14.69 -0.11
C VAL A 206 3.07 15.83 0.49
N ARG A 207 4.32 16.02 0.07
CA ARG A 207 5.14 17.17 0.49
C ARG A 207 4.53 18.51 0.10
N ASP A 208 3.95 18.61 -1.10
CA ASP A 208 3.28 19.84 -1.57
C ASP A 208 2.02 20.12 -0.76
N MET A 209 1.27 19.10 -0.39
CA MET A 209 0.13 19.22 0.54
C MET A 209 0.60 19.74 1.90
N MET A 210 1.75 19.28 2.41
CA MET A 210 2.35 19.76 3.65
C MET A 210 2.77 21.21 3.57
N LYS A 211 3.34 21.66 2.45
CA LYS A 211 3.65 23.08 2.21
C LYS A 211 2.41 23.95 2.25
N SER A 212 1.29 23.47 1.70
CA SER A 212 0.00 24.15 1.78
C SER A 212 -0.49 24.28 3.23
N LEU A 213 -0.30 23.26 4.05
CA LEU A 213 -0.59 23.30 5.49
C LEU A 213 0.32 24.31 6.21
N ASP A 214 1.61 24.35 5.90
CA ASP A 214 2.55 25.34 6.43
C ASP A 214 2.10 26.77 6.10
N TYR A 215 1.64 27.01 4.89
CA TYR A 215 1.12 28.30 4.47
C TYR A 215 -0.14 28.69 5.25
N ILE A 216 -1.08 27.78 5.42
CA ILE A 216 -2.30 27.98 6.23
C ILE A 216 -1.94 28.28 7.67
N VAL A 217 -1.02 27.53 8.27
CA VAL A 217 -0.52 27.75 9.63
C VAL A 217 0.14 29.12 9.74
N GLY A 218 0.93 29.52 8.75
CA GLY A 218 1.55 30.84 8.68
C GLY A 218 0.53 31.99 8.65
N LEU A 219 -0.57 31.82 7.90
CA LEU A 219 -1.65 32.82 7.86
C LEU A 219 -2.41 32.93 9.18
N VAL A 220 -2.56 31.84 9.90
CA VAL A 220 -3.25 31.82 11.20
C VAL A 220 -2.37 32.40 12.32
N ILE A 221 -1.05 32.28 12.19
CA ILE A 221 -0.07 32.77 13.18
C ILE A 221 0.34 34.22 12.91
N GLY A 222 0.26 34.68 11.68
CA GLY A 222 0.56 36.04 11.26
C GLY A 222 -0.56 37.00 11.58
#